data_7e5e8d1585bf6c3513ca012cd85d20a8
#
_entry.id   7e5e8d1585bf6c3513ca012cd85d20a8
#
_cell.length_a   1.000
_cell.length_b   1.000
_cell.length_c   1.000
_cell.angle_alpha   90.00
_cell.angle_beta   90.00
_cell.angle_gamma   90.00
#
_symmetry.space_group_name_H-M   'P 1'
#
loop_
_entity.id
_entity.type
_entity.pdbx_description
1 polymer ?
#
loop_
_entity_poly.entity_id
_entity_poly.type
_entity_poly.pdbx_seq_one_letter_code
_entity_poly.pdbx_strand_id
1 'polypeptide(L)'
;MAKIVTLGEIMLRLSPEGNDRFIQSESLRIIPGGGEANVAVSLANYGHDAYFVSKLPKHEIGQIAVNGLRRYGVNTEFIARGGDRVGLYYAETGASMRPSKVIYDRAHSAIAEADPSDFDFDKIMEGAQWFHWSGITPAISDKAAELTKLACEAAKRHGVTVSVDLNF
;
A
#
# COMPACT_ATOMS: atom_id res chain seq x y z
N MET A 1 -21.05 -5.35 9.31
CA MET A 1 -19.85 -4.97 8.58
C MET A 1 -18.70 -5.85 9.07
N ALA A 2 -17.83 -6.31 8.17
CA ALA A 2 -16.67 -7.12 8.56
C ALA A 2 -15.45 -6.21 8.73
N LYS A 3 -14.66 -6.42 9.78
CA LYS A 3 -13.31 -5.82 9.88
C LYS A 3 -12.38 -6.60 8.96
N ILE A 4 -11.83 -5.92 7.96
CA ILE A 4 -10.89 -6.50 6.99
C ILE A 4 -9.60 -5.71 7.02
N VAL A 5 -8.49 -6.40 7.16
CA VAL A 5 -7.15 -5.82 7.25
C VAL A 5 -6.39 -6.12 5.96
N THR A 6 -5.75 -5.12 5.37
CA THR A 6 -4.82 -5.31 4.27
C THR A 6 -3.44 -4.78 4.64
N LEU A 7 -2.39 -5.48 4.25
CA LEU A 7 -1.00 -5.10 4.50
C LEU A 7 -0.26 -4.92 3.18
N GLY A 8 0.36 -3.77 2.98
CA GLY A 8 1.14 -3.55 1.77
C GLY A 8 1.77 -2.18 1.65
N GLU A 9 2.33 -1.91 0.48
CA GLU A 9 2.89 -0.61 0.16
C GLU A 9 1.89 0.24 -0.61
N ILE A 10 1.68 1.47 -0.13
CA ILE A 10 1.05 2.53 -0.92
C ILE A 10 2.14 3.46 -1.45
N MET A 11 2.20 3.58 -2.77
CA MET A 11 3.15 4.44 -3.47
C MET A 11 2.45 5.70 -4.00
N LEU A 12 3.24 6.67 -4.44
CA LEU A 12 2.73 7.78 -5.24
C LEU A 12 3.07 7.53 -6.71
N ARG A 13 2.04 7.40 -7.53
CA ARG A 13 2.16 7.38 -8.97
C ARG A 13 2.37 8.81 -9.48
N LEU A 14 3.41 9.00 -10.27
CA LEU A 14 3.70 10.24 -10.96
C LEU A 14 3.44 10.04 -12.46
N SER A 15 2.43 10.71 -13.00
CA SER A 15 2.00 10.55 -14.39
C SER A 15 1.94 11.88 -15.11
N PRO A 16 2.44 11.97 -16.34
CA PRO A 16 2.15 13.08 -17.24
C PRO A 16 0.63 13.25 -17.44
N GLU A 17 0.22 14.40 -17.92
CA GLU A 17 -1.18 14.61 -18.31
C GLU A 17 -1.48 13.94 -19.67
N GLY A 18 -2.71 13.47 -19.80
CA GLY A 18 -3.17 12.86 -21.05
C GLY A 18 -2.29 11.70 -21.50
N ASN A 19 -1.77 11.83 -22.72
CA ASN A 19 -0.90 10.84 -23.35
C ASN A 19 0.53 11.35 -23.58
N ASP A 20 0.94 12.41 -22.87
CA ASP A 20 2.27 12.95 -22.99
C ASP A 20 3.33 11.94 -22.56
N ARG A 21 4.50 12.03 -23.19
CA ARG A 21 5.69 11.29 -22.75
C ARG A 21 6.36 12.02 -21.59
N PHE A 22 7.04 11.30 -20.71
CA PHE A 22 7.83 11.91 -19.64
C PHE A 22 8.75 13.02 -20.13
N ILE A 23 9.42 12.80 -21.28
CA ILE A 23 10.38 13.76 -21.86
C ILE A 23 9.71 15.02 -22.46
N GLN A 24 8.40 15.06 -22.54
CA GLN A 24 7.61 16.17 -23.09
C GLN A 24 6.84 16.92 -22.01
N SER A 25 6.71 16.32 -20.82
CA SER A 25 5.88 16.86 -19.75
C SER A 25 6.66 17.80 -18.85
N GLU A 26 6.10 18.95 -18.54
CA GLU A 26 6.64 19.90 -17.56
C GLU A 26 6.07 19.70 -16.16
N SER A 27 5.03 18.86 -16.02
CA SER A 27 4.36 18.56 -14.74
C SER A 27 3.96 17.09 -14.64
N LEU A 28 3.86 16.58 -13.41
CA LEU A 28 3.38 15.23 -13.15
C LEU A 28 2.26 15.27 -12.11
N ARG A 29 1.17 14.59 -12.38
CA ARG A 29 0.09 14.39 -11.42
C ARG A 29 0.52 13.38 -10.37
N ILE A 30 0.23 13.67 -9.10
CA ILE A 30 0.48 12.78 -7.96
C ILE A 30 -0.79 12.01 -7.63
N ILE A 31 -0.74 10.69 -7.70
CA ILE A 31 -1.89 9.81 -7.44
C ILE A 31 -1.44 8.69 -6.49
N PRO A 32 -1.99 8.62 -5.25
CA PRO A 32 -1.73 7.48 -4.39
C PRO A 32 -2.27 6.18 -4.99
N GLY A 33 -1.50 5.09 -4.88
CA GLY A 33 -1.91 3.78 -5.38
C GLY A 33 -1.01 2.65 -4.89
N GLY A 34 -1.60 1.47 -4.77
CA GLY A 34 -0.95 0.24 -4.35
C GLY A 34 -1.96 -0.90 -4.42
N GLY A 35 -1.51 -2.12 -4.66
CA GLY A 35 -2.40 -3.28 -4.81
C GLY A 35 -3.34 -3.44 -3.63
N GLU A 36 -2.78 -3.63 -2.46
CA GLU A 36 -3.51 -3.87 -1.21
C GLU A 36 -4.27 -2.61 -0.73
N ALA A 37 -3.75 -1.41 -1.04
CA ALA A 37 -4.43 -0.15 -0.79
C ALA A 37 -5.70 -0.02 -1.65
N ASN A 38 -5.64 -0.45 -2.92
CA ASN A 38 -6.80 -0.48 -3.80
C ASN A 38 -7.84 -1.50 -3.33
N VAL A 39 -7.40 -2.65 -2.82
CA VAL A 39 -8.30 -3.65 -2.18
C VAL A 39 -8.99 -3.03 -0.99
N ALA A 40 -8.27 -2.34 -0.09
CA ALA A 40 -8.86 -1.66 1.06
C ALA A 40 -9.92 -0.62 0.62
N VAL A 41 -9.62 0.19 -0.39
CA VAL A 41 -10.56 1.18 -0.94
C VAL A 41 -11.82 0.49 -1.50
N SER A 42 -11.67 -0.59 -2.28
CA SER A 42 -12.80 -1.34 -2.80
C SER A 42 -13.68 -1.90 -1.69
N LEU A 43 -13.08 -2.48 -0.65
CA LEU A 43 -13.79 -3.04 0.49
C LEU A 43 -14.53 -1.96 1.29
N ALA A 44 -13.93 -0.80 1.51
CA ALA A 44 -14.59 0.33 2.14
C ALA A 44 -15.81 0.82 1.33
N ASN A 45 -15.68 0.89 -0.01
CA ASN A 45 -16.80 1.24 -0.90
C ASN A 45 -17.93 0.19 -0.89
N TYR A 46 -17.61 -1.07 -0.58
CA TYR A 46 -18.61 -2.13 -0.38
C TYR A 46 -19.22 -2.14 1.04
N GLY A 47 -18.86 -1.18 1.88
CA GLY A 47 -19.43 -1.02 3.22
C GLY A 47 -18.78 -1.88 4.30
N HIS A 48 -17.57 -2.37 4.09
CA HIS A 48 -16.79 -3.07 5.11
C HIS A 48 -15.91 -2.08 5.91
N ASP A 49 -15.53 -2.47 7.13
CA ASP A 49 -14.53 -1.76 7.93
C ASP A 49 -13.13 -2.16 7.43
N ALA A 50 -12.66 -1.47 6.41
CA ALA A 50 -11.36 -1.73 5.80
C ALA A 50 -10.25 -0.97 6.51
N TYR A 51 -9.21 -1.70 6.93
CA TYR A 51 -8.01 -1.18 7.58
C TYR A 51 -6.80 -1.42 6.68
N PHE A 52 -5.98 -0.40 6.54
CA PHE A 52 -4.73 -0.51 5.79
C PHE A 52 -3.53 -0.42 6.72
N VAL A 53 -2.68 -1.44 6.69
CA VAL A 53 -1.43 -1.53 7.46
C VAL A 53 -0.26 -1.22 6.55
N SER A 54 0.55 -0.26 6.93
CA SER A 54 1.74 0.16 6.19
C SER A 54 2.63 1.03 7.06
N LYS A 55 3.77 1.50 6.54
CA LYS A 55 4.57 2.55 7.16
C LYS A 55 4.82 3.68 6.17
N LEU A 56 4.59 4.92 6.61
CA LEU A 56 4.72 6.12 5.79
C LEU A 56 5.47 7.24 6.55
N PRO A 57 6.26 8.06 5.85
CA PRO A 57 6.93 9.20 6.46
C PRO A 57 5.98 10.18 7.16
N LYS A 58 6.49 10.90 8.14
CA LYS A 58 5.70 11.88 8.90
C LYS A 58 5.41 13.17 8.13
N HIS A 59 6.24 13.50 7.13
CA HIS A 59 6.10 14.71 6.31
C HIS A 59 4.91 14.67 5.35
N GLU A 60 4.65 15.77 4.65
CA GLU A 60 3.48 16.03 3.83
C GLU A 60 3.33 15.03 2.66
N ILE A 61 4.44 14.56 2.08
CA ILE A 61 4.39 13.58 0.99
C ILE A 61 3.81 12.24 1.49
N GLY A 62 4.20 11.81 2.70
CA GLY A 62 3.55 10.65 3.33
C GLY A 62 2.07 10.90 3.66
N GLN A 63 1.72 12.17 4.01
CA GLN A 63 0.35 12.55 4.31
C GLN A 63 -0.56 12.51 3.07
N ILE A 64 -0.03 12.76 1.86
CA ILE A 64 -0.78 12.60 0.60
C ILE A 64 -1.34 11.18 0.48
N ALA A 65 -0.50 10.17 0.76
CA ALA A 65 -0.92 8.77 0.69
C ALA A 65 -2.00 8.44 1.74
N VAL A 66 -1.84 8.90 2.98
CA VAL A 66 -2.84 8.73 4.05
C VAL A 66 -4.18 9.38 3.67
N ASN A 67 -4.14 10.62 3.16
CA ASN A 67 -5.35 11.34 2.74
C ASN A 67 -6.05 10.65 1.55
N GLY A 68 -5.26 10.04 0.66
CA GLY A 68 -5.76 9.23 -0.45
C GLY A 68 -6.65 8.08 0.02
N LEU A 69 -6.24 7.39 1.08
CA LEU A 69 -7.02 6.29 1.68
C LEU A 69 -8.24 6.82 2.45
N ARG A 70 -8.06 7.83 3.29
CA ARG A 70 -9.14 8.44 4.09
C ARG A 70 -10.28 8.99 3.26
N ARG A 71 -9.98 9.52 2.07
CA ARG A 71 -10.99 10.01 1.11
C ARG A 71 -12.06 8.97 0.79
N TYR A 72 -11.67 7.69 0.80
CA TYR A 72 -12.54 6.56 0.48
C TYR A 72 -13.01 5.79 1.72
N GLY A 73 -12.82 6.33 2.92
CA GLY A 73 -13.30 5.72 4.16
C GLY A 73 -12.44 4.56 4.69
N VAL A 74 -11.22 4.40 4.18
CA VAL A 74 -10.28 3.39 4.72
C VAL A 74 -9.74 3.85 6.07
N ASN A 75 -9.75 2.98 7.07
CA ASN A 75 -9.14 3.22 8.37
C ASN A 75 -7.61 3.19 8.25
N THR A 76 -6.98 4.26 8.73
CA THR A 76 -5.53 4.49 8.62
C THR A 76 -4.80 4.47 9.96
N GLU A 77 -5.45 4.02 11.03
CA GLU A 77 -4.89 4.02 12.38
C GLU A 77 -3.68 3.07 12.53
N PHE A 78 -3.62 2.02 11.71
CA PHE A 78 -2.53 1.06 11.68
C PHE A 78 -1.42 1.41 10.68
N ILE A 79 -1.42 2.64 10.16
CA ILE A 79 -0.29 3.14 9.39
C ILE A 79 0.75 3.71 10.35
N ALA A 80 1.86 3.01 10.53
CA ALA A 80 3.01 3.50 11.29
C ALA A 80 3.60 4.74 10.61
N ARG A 81 4.03 5.73 11.41
CA ARG A 81 4.57 6.98 10.88
C ARG A 81 6.05 7.10 11.20
N GLY A 82 6.87 7.05 10.16
CA GLY A 82 8.34 7.11 10.24
C GLY A 82 8.98 6.75 8.92
N GLY A 83 10.33 6.68 8.90
CA GLY A 83 11.09 6.50 7.67
C GLY A 83 11.19 7.77 6.84
N ASP A 84 11.99 7.74 5.78
CA ASP A 84 12.43 8.93 5.06
C ASP A 84 11.68 9.15 3.75
N ARG A 85 11.13 8.09 3.12
CA ARG A 85 10.53 8.25 1.80
C ARG A 85 9.30 7.37 1.57
N VAL A 86 8.40 7.85 0.72
CA VAL A 86 7.33 7.07 0.10
C VAL A 86 7.90 6.42 -1.16
N GLY A 87 7.54 5.18 -1.44
CA GLY A 87 7.83 4.55 -2.73
C GLY A 87 7.14 5.30 -3.87
N LEU A 88 7.83 5.45 -4.99
CA LEU A 88 7.31 6.11 -6.18
C LEU A 88 7.25 5.13 -7.35
N TYR A 89 6.34 5.38 -8.26
CA TYR A 89 6.41 4.85 -9.61
C TYR A 89 5.95 5.89 -10.62
N TYR A 90 6.63 5.93 -11.73
CA TYR A 90 6.32 6.81 -12.85
C TYR A 90 5.50 6.00 -13.86
N ALA A 91 4.35 6.50 -14.29
CA ALA A 91 3.49 5.81 -15.25
C ALA A 91 3.13 6.72 -16.43
N GLU A 92 3.66 6.38 -17.59
CA GLU A 92 3.34 7.02 -18.87
C GLU A 92 2.20 6.25 -19.54
N THR A 93 1.11 6.92 -19.82
CA THR A 93 -0.05 6.30 -20.48
C THR A 93 0.26 6.00 -21.95
N GLY A 94 -0.04 4.81 -22.41
CA GLY A 94 0.06 4.43 -23.80
C GLY A 94 -0.93 5.21 -24.67
N ALA A 95 -0.60 5.33 -25.96
CA ALA A 95 -1.47 5.96 -26.94
C ALA A 95 -1.38 5.21 -28.28
N SER A 96 -2.52 4.77 -28.81
CA SER A 96 -2.59 3.97 -30.03
C SER A 96 -1.65 2.76 -29.93
N MET A 97 -0.66 2.65 -30.82
CA MET A 97 0.30 1.53 -30.85
C MET A 97 1.45 1.68 -29.85
N ARG A 98 1.56 2.78 -29.16
CA ARG A 98 2.57 2.97 -28.13
C ARG A 98 2.11 2.36 -26.81
N PRO A 99 2.84 1.37 -26.25
CA PRO A 99 2.49 0.79 -24.96
C PRO A 99 2.67 1.80 -23.83
N SER A 100 2.00 1.56 -22.69
CA SER A 100 2.27 2.25 -21.43
C SER A 100 3.69 1.90 -20.95
N LYS A 101 4.28 2.82 -20.19
CA LYS A 101 5.60 2.63 -19.59
C LYS A 101 5.52 2.87 -18.09
N VAL A 102 6.11 1.98 -17.32
CA VAL A 102 6.22 2.11 -15.86
C VAL A 102 7.69 2.05 -15.46
N ILE A 103 8.08 2.96 -14.55
CA ILE A 103 9.41 2.99 -13.94
C ILE A 103 9.20 3.03 -12.43
N TYR A 104 9.79 2.07 -11.72
CA TYR A 104 9.71 2.01 -10.26
C TYR A 104 10.90 2.70 -9.61
N ASP A 105 10.62 3.47 -8.57
CA ASP A 105 11.58 4.09 -7.67
C ASP A 105 11.08 3.87 -6.23
N ARG A 106 11.22 2.64 -5.72
CA ARG A 106 10.63 2.22 -4.45
C ARG A 106 11.63 1.61 -3.45
N ALA A 107 12.90 1.50 -3.83
CA ALA A 107 13.92 1.00 -2.91
C ALA A 107 13.98 1.88 -1.66
N HIS A 108 14.19 1.25 -0.49
CA HIS A 108 14.29 1.93 0.80
C HIS A 108 13.07 2.80 1.16
N SER A 109 11.88 2.46 0.67
CA SER A 109 10.65 3.10 1.11
C SER A 109 10.40 2.80 2.60
N ALA A 110 9.61 3.66 3.26
CA ALA A 110 9.36 3.54 4.70
C ALA A 110 8.85 2.15 5.10
N ILE A 111 7.99 1.52 4.29
CA ILE A 111 7.52 0.15 4.55
C ILE A 111 8.59 -0.90 4.27
N ALA A 112 9.45 -0.70 3.26
CA ALA A 112 10.56 -1.61 2.98
C ALA A 112 11.60 -1.65 4.10
N GLU A 113 11.75 -0.54 4.84
CA GLU A 113 12.65 -0.39 5.99
C GLU A 113 11.92 -0.50 7.34
N ALA A 114 10.65 -0.91 7.34
CA ALA A 114 9.88 -1.00 8.57
C ALA A 114 10.41 -2.11 9.49
N ASP A 115 10.35 -1.85 10.79
CA ASP A 115 10.76 -2.80 11.81
C ASP A 115 9.52 -3.51 12.38
N PRO A 116 9.59 -4.80 12.76
CA PRO A 116 8.49 -5.49 13.43
C PRO A 116 7.91 -4.75 14.64
N SER A 117 8.73 -4.01 15.39
CA SER A 117 8.31 -3.20 16.53
C SER A 117 7.44 -1.98 16.15
N ASP A 118 7.37 -1.62 14.88
CA ASP A 118 6.46 -0.58 14.40
C ASP A 118 4.97 -1.00 14.47
N PHE A 119 4.68 -2.30 14.64
CA PHE A 119 3.34 -2.87 14.55
C PHE A 119 3.00 -3.81 15.71
N ASP A 120 1.85 -3.62 16.28
CA ASP A 120 1.21 -4.58 17.20
C ASP A 120 0.23 -5.45 16.40
N PHE A 121 0.72 -6.54 15.81
CA PHE A 121 -0.09 -7.39 14.95
C PHE A 121 -1.22 -8.11 15.71
N ASP A 122 -1.08 -8.40 17.00
CA ASP A 122 -2.16 -8.99 17.78
C ASP A 122 -3.32 -7.98 17.93
N LYS A 123 -3.03 -6.72 18.23
CA LYS A 123 -4.03 -5.64 18.27
C LYS A 123 -4.64 -5.38 16.88
N ILE A 124 -3.83 -5.42 15.81
CA ILE A 124 -4.31 -5.24 14.44
C ILE A 124 -5.31 -6.32 14.07
N MET A 125 -5.04 -7.59 14.42
CA MET A 125 -5.89 -8.74 14.07
C MET A 125 -7.06 -8.95 15.02
N GLU A 126 -7.09 -8.28 16.18
CA GLU A 126 -8.19 -8.38 17.12
C GLU A 126 -9.53 -7.99 16.45
N GLY A 127 -10.49 -8.93 16.45
CA GLY A 127 -11.81 -8.75 15.83
C GLY A 127 -11.81 -8.72 14.28
N ALA A 128 -10.67 -8.91 13.64
CA ALA A 128 -10.62 -9.02 12.18
C ALA A 128 -11.22 -10.36 11.73
N GLN A 129 -11.92 -10.34 10.59
CA GLN A 129 -12.48 -11.54 9.94
C GLN A 129 -11.63 -11.97 8.75
N TRP A 130 -10.91 -11.03 8.12
CA TRP A 130 -10.10 -11.27 6.94
C TRP A 130 -8.82 -10.45 6.96
N PHE A 131 -7.73 -11.08 6.55
CA PHE A 131 -6.43 -10.44 6.31
C PHE A 131 -5.99 -10.70 4.88
N HIS A 132 -5.64 -9.64 4.15
CA HIS A 132 -5.20 -9.71 2.76
C HIS A 132 -3.82 -9.06 2.56
N TRP A 133 -2.97 -9.71 1.77
CA TRP A 133 -1.67 -9.19 1.35
C TRP A 133 -1.33 -9.70 -0.05
N SER A 134 -0.28 -9.18 -0.67
CA SER A 134 0.20 -9.68 -1.97
C SER A 134 1.66 -10.08 -1.93
N GLY A 135 2.09 -10.91 -2.86
CA GLY A 135 3.47 -11.38 -3.00
C GLY A 135 4.48 -10.25 -3.24
N ILE A 136 4.01 -9.07 -3.63
CA ILE A 136 4.87 -7.89 -3.77
C ILE A 136 5.43 -7.46 -2.40
N THR A 137 4.60 -7.42 -1.36
CA THR A 137 5.03 -6.93 -0.04
C THR A 137 6.24 -7.68 0.51
N PRO A 138 6.29 -9.02 0.61
CA PRO A 138 7.49 -9.71 1.04
C PRO A 138 8.66 -9.62 0.05
N ALA A 139 8.41 -9.28 -1.21
CA ALA A 139 9.45 -9.18 -2.23
C ALA A 139 10.21 -7.84 -2.24
N ILE A 140 9.72 -6.81 -1.52
CA ILE A 140 10.40 -5.50 -1.53
C ILE A 140 11.62 -5.44 -0.60
N SER A 141 11.66 -6.25 0.45
CA SER A 141 12.82 -6.37 1.35
C SER A 141 12.68 -7.56 2.31
N ASP A 142 13.79 -8.00 2.90
CA ASP A 142 13.80 -9.04 3.95
C ASP A 142 12.97 -8.61 5.17
N LYS A 143 13.01 -7.33 5.56
CA LYS A 143 12.19 -6.79 6.65
C LYS A 143 10.70 -6.89 6.34
N ALA A 144 10.29 -6.51 5.14
CA ALA A 144 8.89 -6.61 4.72
C ALA A 144 8.42 -8.08 4.61
N ALA A 145 9.31 -9.01 4.25
CA ALA A 145 9.02 -10.43 4.29
C ALA A 145 8.79 -10.92 5.73
N GLU A 146 9.62 -10.51 6.68
CA GLU A 146 9.45 -10.81 8.10
C GLU A 146 8.14 -10.23 8.65
N LEU A 147 7.84 -8.97 8.34
CA LEU A 147 6.57 -8.33 8.72
C LEU A 147 5.35 -9.09 8.20
N THR A 148 5.38 -9.51 6.94
CA THR A 148 4.28 -10.27 6.33
C THR A 148 4.11 -11.62 7.04
N LYS A 149 5.21 -12.31 7.36
CA LYS A 149 5.19 -13.55 8.12
C LYS A 149 4.56 -13.35 9.50
N LEU A 150 5.00 -12.36 10.27
CA LEU A 150 4.47 -12.07 11.61
C LEU A 150 2.98 -11.70 11.57
N ALA A 151 2.55 -10.94 10.55
CA ALA A 151 1.14 -10.63 10.34
C ALA A 151 0.31 -11.90 10.06
N CYS A 152 0.81 -12.83 9.24
CA CYS A 152 0.15 -14.12 8.98
C CYS A 152 0.08 -14.99 10.24
N GLU A 153 1.14 -15.02 11.05
CA GLU A 153 1.17 -15.76 12.32
C GLU A 153 0.14 -15.19 13.32
N ALA A 154 0.03 -13.85 13.42
CA ALA A 154 -0.98 -13.20 14.24
C ALA A 154 -2.39 -13.50 13.71
N ALA A 155 -2.63 -13.39 12.41
CA ALA A 155 -3.90 -13.74 11.80
C ALA A 155 -4.31 -15.19 12.15
N LYS A 156 -3.37 -16.13 12.08
CA LYS A 156 -3.60 -17.53 12.47
C LYS A 156 -3.96 -17.67 13.95
N ARG A 157 -3.25 -16.98 14.86
CA ARG A 157 -3.56 -17.01 16.31
C ARG A 157 -4.96 -16.49 16.60
N HIS A 158 -5.41 -15.48 15.88
CA HIS A 158 -6.74 -14.87 16.03
C HIS A 158 -7.85 -15.54 15.21
N GLY A 159 -7.56 -16.63 14.47
CA GLY A 159 -8.53 -17.34 13.64
C GLY A 159 -9.02 -16.53 12.44
N VAL A 160 -8.23 -15.54 11.99
CA VAL A 160 -8.54 -14.67 10.85
C VAL A 160 -8.28 -15.41 9.54
N THR A 161 -9.21 -15.33 8.59
CA THR A 161 -9.03 -15.88 7.25
C THR A 161 -7.96 -15.07 6.50
N VAL A 162 -6.97 -15.76 5.92
CA VAL A 162 -5.88 -15.12 5.15
C VAL A 162 -6.09 -15.35 3.66
N SER A 163 -5.97 -14.28 2.87
CA SER A 163 -5.91 -14.36 1.41
C SER A 163 -4.66 -13.68 0.87
N VAL A 164 -4.16 -14.17 -0.25
CA VAL A 164 -2.99 -13.64 -0.93
C VAL A 164 -3.22 -13.54 -2.43
N ASP A 165 -2.76 -12.43 -3.01
CA ASP A 165 -2.51 -12.33 -4.45
C ASP A 165 -1.01 -12.58 -4.67
N LEU A 166 -0.65 -13.68 -5.32
CA LEU A 166 0.76 -14.06 -5.48
C LEU A 166 1.55 -13.05 -6.31
N ASN A 167 0.90 -12.33 -7.19
CA ASN A 167 1.51 -11.36 -8.11
C ASN A 167 2.75 -11.91 -8.87
N PHE A 168 2.92 -11.52 -10.10
CA PHE A 168 4.08 -11.87 -10.93
C PHE A 168 4.84 -10.60 -11.32
#